data_9825bb3d0fac52241a9f8d7c8d1b6dfe
#
_entry.id   9825bb3d0fac52241a9f8d7c8d1b6dfe
#
_cell.length_a   1.000
_cell.length_b   1.000
_cell.length_c   1.000
_cell.angle_alpha   90.00
_cell.angle_beta   90.00
_cell.angle_gamma   90.00
#
_symmetry.space_group_name_H-M   'P 1'
#
loop_
_entity.id
_entity.type
_entity.pdbx_description
1 polymer ?
#
loop_
_entity_poly.entity_id
_entity_poly.type
_entity_poly.pdbx_seq_one_letter_code
_entity_poly.pdbx_strand_id
1 'polypeptide(L)'
;DYRYYFGSDGKMKTGWQTINNHKYYFSDNGRMLTGWLKLSTGEYYFATNGTMCTGFTVIGENTYYFNDDGKKHTGWETINTTKYYFDSNGIMLTYRHRIDNVDYLFYSNGAMATEGNHEIVLKALSQLGNVGGEPYWTWYGFNYRIEWCACFVSWCAYQCGYVQSGSVPSFISCKVGIDWFKAHNQWKGRSYTPKSGDYIFFDWEPDGVADHIGI
;
A
#
# COMPACT_ATOMS: atom_id res chain seq x y z
N ASP A 1 13.01 -1.94 -35.64
CA ASP A 1 13.62 -0.79 -36.32
C ASP A 1 14.36 0.07 -35.32
N TYR A 2 15.57 0.57 -35.70
CA TYR A 2 16.33 1.48 -34.87
C TYR A 2 16.08 2.92 -35.28
N ARG A 3 16.05 3.85 -34.32
CA ARG A 3 15.91 5.29 -34.53
C ARG A 3 17.24 5.98 -34.22
N TYR A 4 17.56 7.01 -34.99
CA TYR A 4 18.78 7.81 -34.91
C TYR A 4 18.39 9.30 -34.91
N TYR A 5 19.21 10.12 -34.28
CA TYR A 5 19.03 11.56 -34.28
C TYR A 5 20.24 12.25 -34.93
N PHE A 6 19.97 13.15 -35.84
CA PHE A 6 21.00 13.97 -36.51
C PHE A 6 20.78 15.43 -36.13
N GLY A 7 21.84 16.11 -35.79
CA GLY A 7 21.81 17.53 -35.54
C GLY A 7 21.60 18.35 -36.84
N SER A 8 21.40 19.67 -36.68
CA SER A 8 21.31 20.58 -37.80
C SER A 8 22.58 20.63 -38.66
N ASP A 9 23.70 20.17 -38.11
CA ASP A 9 24.99 19.99 -38.77
C ASP A 9 25.11 18.68 -39.56
N GLY A 10 24.02 17.90 -39.63
CA GLY A 10 23.96 16.59 -40.27
C GLY A 10 24.71 15.47 -39.57
N LYS A 11 25.29 15.73 -38.39
CA LYS A 11 26.05 14.72 -37.64
C LYS A 11 25.10 13.91 -36.73
N MET A 12 25.34 12.59 -36.69
CA MET A 12 24.67 11.68 -35.77
C MET A 12 25.00 12.04 -34.34
N LYS A 13 23.98 12.12 -33.48
CA LYS A 13 24.10 12.44 -32.05
C LYS A 13 24.10 11.17 -31.23
N THR A 14 24.89 11.18 -30.15
CA THR A 14 24.99 10.12 -29.15
C THR A 14 24.80 10.70 -27.75
N GLY A 15 24.63 9.84 -26.75
CA GLY A 15 24.42 10.27 -25.35
C GLY A 15 23.08 10.96 -25.16
N TRP A 16 23.03 11.83 -24.15
CA TRP A 16 21.82 12.59 -23.82
C TRP A 16 21.51 13.65 -24.87
N GLN A 17 20.25 13.64 -25.31
CA GLN A 17 19.71 14.66 -26.23
C GLN A 17 18.36 15.16 -25.71
N THR A 18 18.13 16.47 -25.82
CA THR A 18 16.82 17.08 -25.56
C THR A 18 16.21 17.48 -26.90
N ILE A 19 15.08 16.88 -27.25
CA ILE A 19 14.37 17.08 -28.50
C ILE A 19 12.92 17.43 -28.17
N ASN A 20 12.45 18.60 -28.56
CA ASN A 20 11.10 19.10 -28.27
C ASN A 20 10.74 19.00 -26.77
N ASN A 21 11.60 19.45 -25.87
CA ASN A 21 11.48 19.42 -24.42
C ASN A 21 11.43 18.00 -23.79
N HIS A 22 11.69 16.94 -24.55
CA HIS A 22 11.80 15.58 -24.03
C HIS A 22 13.26 15.12 -24.05
N LYS A 23 13.68 14.40 -23.02
CA LYS A 23 15.02 13.81 -22.96
C LYS A 23 15.02 12.41 -23.57
N TYR A 24 16.06 12.13 -24.33
CA TYR A 24 16.35 10.85 -24.98
C TYR A 24 17.80 10.47 -24.71
N TYR A 25 18.12 9.21 -24.84
CA TYR A 25 19.50 8.74 -24.80
C TYR A 25 19.81 7.91 -26.06
N PHE A 26 20.92 8.22 -26.69
CA PHE A 26 21.42 7.49 -27.85
C PHE A 26 22.74 6.81 -27.49
N SER A 27 22.83 5.51 -27.76
CA SER A 27 24.05 4.75 -27.53
C SER A 27 25.22 5.27 -28.38
N ASP A 28 26.43 4.79 -28.13
CA ASP A 28 27.64 5.20 -28.85
C ASP A 28 27.56 4.96 -30.37
N ASN A 29 26.76 3.97 -30.79
CA ASN A 29 26.46 3.72 -32.19
C ASN A 29 25.24 4.49 -32.72
N GLY A 30 24.75 5.48 -31.97
CA GLY A 30 23.67 6.39 -32.36
C GLY A 30 22.24 5.82 -32.22
N ARG A 31 22.06 4.61 -31.73
CA ARG A 31 20.72 4.01 -31.56
C ARG A 31 19.98 4.63 -30.39
N MET A 32 18.75 5.06 -30.62
CA MET A 32 17.86 5.52 -29.54
C MET A 32 17.58 4.39 -28.56
N LEU A 33 17.76 4.65 -27.26
CA LEU A 33 17.47 3.67 -26.22
C LEU A 33 15.98 3.70 -25.82
N THR A 34 15.49 2.52 -25.47
CA THR A 34 14.21 2.28 -24.81
C THR A 34 14.43 1.29 -23.67
N GLY A 35 13.57 1.29 -22.65
CA GLY A 35 13.74 0.43 -21.50
C GLY A 35 14.79 0.96 -20.51
N TRP A 36 15.39 0.06 -19.74
CA TRP A 36 16.32 0.40 -18.67
C TRP A 36 17.70 0.85 -19.17
N LEU A 37 18.23 1.90 -18.55
CA LEU A 37 19.60 2.37 -18.74
C LEU A 37 20.25 2.59 -17.38
N LYS A 38 21.38 1.92 -17.15
CA LYS A 38 22.23 2.11 -15.97
C LYS A 38 23.48 2.89 -16.34
N LEU A 39 23.67 4.03 -15.71
CA LEU A 39 24.85 4.87 -15.82
C LEU A 39 25.51 5.03 -14.44
N SER A 40 26.72 5.55 -14.38
CA SER A 40 27.37 5.92 -13.10
C SER A 40 26.59 6.99 -12.33
N THR A 41 25.76 7.77 -13.00
CA THR A 41 24.93 8.83 -12.41
C THR A 41 23.59 8.35 -11.87
N GLY A 42 23.13 7.12 -12.20
CA GLY A 42 21.86 6.55 -11.76
C GLY A 42 21.26 5.58 -12.76
N GLU A 43 20.09 5.06 -12.41
CA GLU A 43 19.29 4.21 -13.29
C GLU A 43 18.10 5.01 -13.84
N TYR A 44 17.85 4.85 -15.12
CA TYR A 44 16.84 5.57 -15.91
C TYR A 44 15.96 4.58 -16.66
N TYR A 45 14.77 5.01 -17.03
CA TYR A 45 13.89 4.23 -17.90
C TYR A 45 13.36 5.09 -19.04
N PHE A 46 13.34 4.52 -20.25
CA PHE A 46 12.85 5.16 -21.46
C PHE A 46 11.63 4.42 -21.98
N ALA A 47 10.55 5.13 -22.23
CA ALA A 47 9.34 4.57 -22.81
C ALA A 47 9.61 4.00 -24.22
N THR A 48 8.65 3.28 -24.77
CA THR A 48 8.78 2.64 -26.10
C THR A 48 8.99 3.64 -27.24
N ASN A 49 8.59 4.90 -27.05
CA ASN A 49 8.85 6.00 -27.98
C ASN A 49 10.23 6.64 -27.79
N GLY A 50 11.02 6.19 -26.79
CA GLY A 50 12.36 6.68 -26.45
C GLY A 50 12.39 7.85 -25.48
N THR A 51 11.27 8.37 -25.00
CA THR A 51 11.26 9.46 -24.02
C THR A 51 11.67 8.97 -22.64
N MET A 52 12.53 9.73 -21.95
CA MET A 52 12.89 9.48 -20.56
C MET A 52 11.65 9.59 -19.66
N CYS A 53 11.42 8.60 -18.82
CA CYS A 53 10.35 8.61 -17.82
C CYS A 53 10.71 9.46 -16.61
N THR A 54 9.73 10.18 -16.06
CA THR A 54 9.76 10.90 -14.78
C THR A 54 8.45 10.65 -14.03
N GLY A 55 8.44 10.83 -12.70
CA GLY A 55 7.27 10.55 -11.88
C GLY A 55 6.97 9.06 -11.75
N PHE A 56 5.74 8.75 -11.34
CA PHE A 56 5.28 7.36 -11.23
C PHE A 56 5.21 6.68 -12.61
N THR A 57 5.84 5.53 -12.71
CA THR A 57 5.91 4.75 -13.95
C THR A 57 5.69 3.27 -13.65
N VAL A 58 4.71 2.66 -14.31
CA VAL A 58 4.44 1.22 -14.21
C VAL A 58 5.29 0.49 -15.24
N ILE A 59 6.08 -0.48 -14.78
CA ILE A 59 6.96 -1.30 -15.62
C ILE A 59 6.73 -2.76 -15.24
N GLY A 60 6.10 -3.52 -16.13
CA GLY A 60 5.58 -4.85 -15.80
C GLY A 60 4.49 -4.76 -14.74
N GLU A 61 4.64 -5.50 -13.65
CA GLU A 61 3.71 -5.51 -12.51
C GLU A 61 4.11 -4.51 -11.41
N ASN A 62 5.23 -3.82 -11.55
CA ASN A 62 5.80 -2.96 -10.53
C ASN A 62 5.64 -1.48 -10.85
N THR A 63 5.44 -0.67 -9.83
CA THR A 63 5.45 0.79 -9.92
C THR A 63 6.78 1.33 -9.41
N TYR A 64 7.37 2.24 -10.16
CA TYR A 64 8.61 2.95 -9.84
C TYR A 64 8.34 4.44 -9.79
N TYR A 65 9.25 5.18 -9.17
CA TYR A 65 9.26 6.64 -9.23
C TYR A 65 10.61 7.11 -9.79
N PHE A 66 10.56 7.98 -10.77
CA PHE A 66 11.72 8.64 -11.34
C PHE A 66 11.66 10.13 -10.99
N ASN A 67 12.73 10.65 -10.42
CA ASN A 67 12.85 12.07 -10.10
C ASN A 67 12.72 12.95 -11.38
N ASP A 68 12.62 14.25 -11.23
CA ASP A 68 12.52 15.18 -12.37
C ASP A 68 13.75 15.13 -13.30
N ASP A 69 14.90 14.69 -12.78
CA ASP A 69 16.11 14.45 -13.57
C ASP A 69 16.11 13.08 -14.29
N GLY A 70 15.08 12.25 -14.04
CA GLY A 70 14.85 10.92 -14.62
C GLY A 70 15.51 9.78 -13.85
N LYS A 71 16.17 10.03 -12.71
CA LYS A 71 16.77 8.96 -11.91
C LYS A 71 15.74 8.18 -11.14
N LYS A 72 15.89 6.86 -11.16
CA LYS A 72 15.09 5.95 -10.34
C LYS A 72 15.28 6.27 -8.85
N HIS A 73 14.17 6.45 -8.15
CA HIS A 73 14.17 6.71 -6.71
C HIS A 73 14.18 5.40 -5.90
N THR A 74 14.81 5.44 -4.70
CA THR A 74 14.78 4.37 -3.68
C THR A 74 14.65 5.01 -2.30
N GLY A 75 14.05 4.30 -1.35
CA GLY A 75 13.82 4.80 0.00
C GLY A 75 12.54 5.64 0.13
N TRP A 76 12.49 6.48 1.14
CA TRP A 76 11.37 7.37 1.41
C TRP A 76 11.29 8.53 0.42
N GLU A 77 10.08 8.83 -0.07
CA GLU A 77 9.79 10.02 -0.88
C GLU A 77 8.45 10.64 -0.48
N THR A 78 8.39 11.97 -0.52
CA THR A 78 7.15 12.71 -0.28
C THR A 78 6.72 13.41 -1.57
N ILE A 79 5.64 12.91 -2.17
CA ILE A 79 5.13 13.40 -3.44
C ILE A 79 3.75 14.02 -3.17
N ASN A 80 3.61 15.32 -3.42
CA ASN A 80 2.36 16.07 -3.16
C ASN A 80 1.79 15.82 -1.76
N THR A 81 2.62 15.97 -0.71
CA THR A 81 2.28 15.76 0.72
C THR A 81 2.05 14.32 1.16
N THR A 82 2.04 13.37 0.25
CA THR A 82 1.85 11.95 0.54
C THR A 82 3.19 11.23 0.57
N LYS A 83 3.44 10.44 1.61
CA LYS A 83 4.66 9.63 1.75
C LYS A 83 4.52 8.29 1.05
N TYR A 84 5.59 7.90 0.37
CA TYR A 84 5.79 6.61 -0.29
C TYR A 84 7.11 6.00 0.13
N TYR A 85 7.28 4.72 -0.06
CA TYR A 85 8.56 4.05 0.08
C TYR A 85 8.84 3.16 -1.14
N PHE A 86 10.06 3.25 -1.63
CA PHE A 86 10.57 2.43 -2.72
C PHE A 86 11.71 1.54 -2.21
N ASP A 87 11.63 0.25 -2.45
CA ASP A 87 12.64 -0.70 -1.99
C ASP A 87 14.02 -0.45 -2.64
N SER A 88 15.01 -1.28 -2.33
CA SER A 88 16.36 -1.18 -2.91
C SER A 88 16.40 -1.38 -4.44
N ASN A 89 15.38 -2.00 -5.01
CA ASN A 89 15.21 -2.14 -6.45
C ASN A 89 14.44 -0.96 -7.07
N GLY A 90 13.90 -0.06 -6.23
CA GLY A 90 13.06 1.08 -6.62
C GLY A 90 11.58 0.71 -6.78
N ILE A 91 11.15 -0.47 -6.34
CA ILE A 91 9.76 -0.90 -6.42
C ILE A 91 8.96 -0.26 -5.29
N MET A 92 7.84 0.39 -5.63
CA MET A 92 6.93 1.02 -4.69
C MET A 92 6.31 -0.03 -3.77
N LEU A 93 6.39 0.18 -2.46
CA LEU A 93 5.78 -0.71 -1.48
C LEU A 93 4.27 -0.45 -1.35
N THR A 94 3.52 -1.54 -1.18
CA THR A 94 2.09 -1.55 -0.90
C THR A 94 1.81 -2.51 0.25
N TYR A 95 0.72 -2.30 0.99
CA TYR A 95 0.33 -3.11 2.15
C TYR A 95 1.32 -3.02 3.31
N ARG A 96 1.54 -4.11 4.07
CA ARG A 96 2.40 -4.11 5.25
C ARG A 96 3.86 -4.36 4.88
N HIS A 97 4.76 -3.49 5.36
CA HIS A 97 6.20 -3.70 5.26
C HIS A 97 6.91 -3.26 6.55
N ARG A 98 7.99 -3.97 6.88
CA ARG A 98 8.89 -3.61 7.97
C ARG A 98 10.12 -2.91 7.42
N ILE A 99 10.30 -1.64 7.83
CA ILE A 99 11.40 -0.76 7.40
C ILE A 99 12.11 -0.29 8.67
N ASP A 100 13.42 -0.50 8.77
CA ASP A 100 14.25 -0.10 9.92
C ASP A 100 13.65 -0.52 11.28
N ASN A 101 13.15 -1.76 11.36
CA ASN A 101 12.48 -2.34 12.54
C ASN A 101 11.13 -1.71 12.93
N VAL A 102 10.57 -0.83 12.10
CA VAL A 102 9.23 -0.25 12.27
C VAL A 102 8.27 -0.84 11.23
N ASP A 103 7.09 -1.26 11.65
CA ASP A 103 6.05 -1.73 10.76
C ASP A 103 5.28 -0.53 10.20
N TYR A 104 5.15 -0.49 8.88
CA TYR A 104 4.39 0.50 8.12
C TYR A 104 3.26 -0.15 7.34
N LEU A 105 2.20 0.59 7.16
CA LEU A 105 1.08 0.22 6.28
C LEU A 105 1.00 1.21 5.12
N PHE A 106 0.90 0.66 3.91
CA PHE A 106 0.67 1.42 2.69
C PHE A 106 -0.64 0.97 2.04
N TYR A 107 -1.37 1.87 1.45
CA TYR A 107 -2.54 1.54 0.62
C TYR A 107 -2.11 0.83 -0.67
N SER A 108 -3.07 0.27 -1.41
CA SER A 108 -2.81 -0.38 -2.70
C SER A 108 -2.19 0.55 -3.75
N ASN A 109 -2.36 1.87 -3.60
CA ASN A 109 -1.74 2.89 -4.45
C ASN A 109 -0.35 3.33 -3.96
N GLY A 110 0.21 2.67 -2.94
CA GLY A 110 1.52 2.94 -2.36
C GLY A 110 1.59 4.10 -1.36
N ALA A 111 0.51 4.85 -1.15
CA ALA A 111 0.47 5.93 -0.17
C ALA A 111 0.62 5.37 1.25
N MET A 112 1.52 5.94 2.06
CA MET A 112 1.63 5.58 3.47
C MET A 112 0.35 5.95 4.20
N ALA A 113 -0.22 4.98 4.91
CA ALA A 113 -1.40 5.21 5.73
C ALA A 113 -1.03 6.09 6.94
N THR A 114 -1.68 7.26 7.06
CA THR A 114 -1.43 8.24 8.12
C THR A 114 -2.64 8.50 9.00
N GLU A 115 -3.83 8.05 8.55
CA GLU A 115 -5.09 8.21 9.28
C GLU A 115 -5.66 6.87 9.71
N GLY A 116 -6.26 6.86 10.89
CA GLY A 116 -6.87 5.68 11.47
C GLY A 116 -5.94 4.93 12.44
N ASN A 117 -6.42 3.80 12.93
CA ASN A 117 -5.70 2.94 13.87
C ASN A 117 -4.95 1.84 13.12
N HIS A 118 -3.70 2.12 12.74
CA HIS A 118 -2.88 1.16 12.00
C HIS A 118 -2.38 0.00 12.86
N GLU A 119 -2.27 0.18 14.16
CA GLU A 119 -1.73 -0.85 15.06
C GLU A 119 -2.61 -2.10 15.05
N ILE A 120 -3.94 -1.93 15.14
CA ILE A 120 -4.86 -3.05 15.11
C ILE A 120 -4.90 -3.73 13.74
N VAL A 121 -4.75 -2.96 12.64
CA VAL A 121 -4.64 -3.52 11.27
C VAL A 121 -3.37 -4.34 11.12
N LEU A 122 -2.22 -3.84 11.59
CA LEU A 122 -0.96 -4.58 11.57
C LEU A 122 -1.05 -5.86 12.41
N LYS A 123 -1.75 -5.80 13.56
CA LYS A 123 -2.02 -6.98 14.38
C LYS A 123 -2.88 -8.01 13.64
N ALA A 124 -3.95 -7.57 12.99
CA ALA A 124 -4.80 -8.44 12.19
C ALA A 124 -4.03 -9.08 11.02
N LEU A 125 -3.24 -8.30 10.28
CA LEU A 125 -2.41 -8.78 9.17
C LEU A 125 -1.31 -9.76 9.62
N SER A 126 -0.82 -9.65 10.88
CA SER A 126 0.14 -10.61 11.43
C SER A 126 -0.45 -12.01 11.60
N GLN A 127 -1.76 -12.16 11.49
CA GLN A 127 -2.50 -13.42 11.64
C GLN A 127 -2.87 -14.08 10.31
N LEU A 128 -2.41 -13.51 9.18
CA LEU A 128 -2.64 -14.12 7.87
C LEU A 128 -2.10 -15.55 7.81
N GLY A 129 -2.90 -16.46 7.25
CA GLY A 129 -2.60 -17.89 7.19
C GLY A 129 -3.14 -18.71 8.37
N ASN A 130 -3.65 -18.10 9.43
CA ASN A 130 -4.39 -18.85 10.46
C ASN A 130 -5.73 -19.29 9.92
N VAL A 131 -5.99 -20.60 9.98
CA VAL A 131 -7.22 -21.22 9.49
C VAL A 131 -8.05 -21.75 10.67
N GLY A 132 -9.36 -21.54 10.61
CA GLY A 132 -10.32 -22.11 11.58
C GLY A 132 -10.52 -21.33 12.87
N GLY A 133 -9.69 -20.32 13.16
CA GLY A 133 -9.92 -19.37 14.26
C GLY A 133 -9.68 -19.90 15.67
N GLU A 134 -9.08 -21.08 15.84
CA GLU A 134 -8.85 -21.71 17.16
C GLU A 134 -8.11 -20.79 18.16
N PRO A 135 -7.06 -20.04 17.81
CA PRO A 135 -6.38 -19.16 18.76
C PRO A 135 -7.29 -18.07 19.35
N TYR A 136 -8.32 -17.64 18.64
CA TYR A 136 -9.17 -16.51 19.04
C TYR A 136 -10.33 -16.95 19.92
N TRP A 137 -11.03 -18.04 19.56
CA TRP A 137 -12.11 -18.55 20.40
C TRP A 137 -11.56 -19.15 21.70
N THR A 138 -10.39 -19.86 21.64
CA THR A 138 -9.73 -20.42 22.83
C THR A 138 -9.26 -19.31 23.78
N TRP A 139 -8.67 -18.23 23.23
CA TRP A 139 -8.31 -17.06 24.01
C TRP A 139 -9.53 -16.46 24.72
N TYR A 140 -10.69 -16.46 24.07
CA TYR A 140 -11.93 -15.96 24.66
C TYR A 140 -12.51 -16.89 25.74
N GLY A 141 -12.05 -18.14 25.83
CA GLY A 141 -12.44 -19.14 26.83
C GLY A 141 -13.30 -20.30 26.32
N PHE A 142 -13.48 -20.42 25.00
CA PHE A 142 -14.21 -21.55 24.43
C PHE A 142 -13.29 -22.74 24.18
N ASN A 143 -13.80 -23.96 24.41
CA ASN A 143 -13.09 -25.21 24.17
C ASN A 143 -13.64 -25.97 22.94
N TYR A 144 -14.48 -25.32 22.13
CA TYR A 144 -15.03 -25.83 20.88
C TYR A 144 -15.19 -24.70 19.87
N ARG A 145 -15.28 -25.04 18.60
CA ARG A 145 -15.42 -24.07 17.51
C ARG A 145 -16.74 -23.32 17.60
N ILE A 146 -16.64 -22.00 17.52
CA ILE A 146 -17.77 -21.08 17.40
C ILE A 146 -17.59 -20.18 16.17
N GLU A 147 -18.56 -19.34 15.86
CA GLU A 147 -18.38 -18.21 14.95
C GLU A 147 -17.38 -17.23 15.57
N TRP A 148 -16.21 -17.09 14.97
CA TRP A 148 -15.04 -16.49 15.63
C TRP A 148 -14.67 -15.10 15.11
N CYS A 149 -15.41 -14.52 14.16
CA CYS A 149 -15.10 -13.17 13.63
C CYS A 149 -15.05 -12.10 14.74
N ALA A 150 -16.01 -12.11 15.64
CA ALA A 150 -16.04 -11.20 16.77
C ALA A 150 -14.93 -11.49 17.81
N CYS A 151 -14.61 -12.77 18.03
CA CYS A 151 -13.47 -13.15 18.88
C CYS A 151 -12.14 -12.67 18.29
N PHE A 152 -11.96 -12.75 16.97
CA PHE A 152 -10.77 -12.29 16.27
C PHE A 152 -10.55 -10.78 16.44
N VAL A 153 -11.56 -9.95 16.16
CA VAL A 153 -11.42 -8.50 16.29
C VAL A 153 -11.21 -8.10 17.75
N SER A 154 -11.87 -8.79 18.71
CA SER A 154 -11.66 -8.59 20.13
C SER A 154 -10.25 -8.98 20.58
N TRP A 155 -9.71 -10.07 20.06
CA TRP A 155 -8.34 -10.50 20.31
C TRP A 155 -7.33 -9.48 19.75
N CYS A 156 -7.53 -8.97 18.54
CA CYS A 156 -6.67 -7.92 17.97
C CYS A 156 -6.67 -6.66 18.85
N ALA A 157 -7.84 -6.22 19.28
CA ALA A 157 -7.97 -5.07 20.19
C ALA A 157 -7.31 -5.31 21.57
N TYR A 158 -7.45 -6.51 22.13
CA TYR A 158 -6.79 -6.88 23.38
C TYR A 158 -5.26 -6.83 23.23
N GLN A 159 -4.72 -7.38 22.15
CA GLN A 159 -3.28 -7.38 21.87
C GLN A 159 -2.70 -5.96 21.70
N CYS A 160 -3.53 -5.00 21.29
CA CYS A 160 -3.17 -3.58 21.19
C CYS A 160 -3.48 -2.77 22.46
N GLY A 161 -3.97 -3.40 23.54
CA GLY A 161 -4.30 -2.71 24.79
C GLY A 161 -5.63 -1.95 24.80
N TYR A 162 -6.42 -2.03 23.72
CA TYR A 162 -7.64 -1.22 23.58
C TYR A 162 -8.81 -1.73 24.40
N VAL A 163 -8.87 -3.04 24.67
CA VAL A 163 -9.84 -3.62 25.61
C VAL A 163 -9.52 -3.20 27.03
N GLN A 164 -8.23 -3.27 27.42
CA GLN A 164 -7.77 -2.91 28.75
C GLN A 164 -7.96 -1.42 29.06
N SER A 165 -7.82 -0.55 28.06
CA SER A 165 -8.06 0.89 28.19
C SER A 165 -9.55 1.27 28.16
N GLY A 166 -10.44 0.33 27.83
CA GLY A 166 -11.87 0.60 27.63
C GLY A 166 -12.21 1.33 26.33
N SER A 167 -11.25 1.47 25.41
CA SER A 167 -11.45 2.17 24.13
C SER A 167 -12.39 1.41 23.19
N VAL A 168 -12.37 0.07 23.27
CA VAL A 168 -13.29 -0.83 22.56
C VAL A 168 -13.68 -1.99 23.46
N PRO A 169 -14.86 -2.60 23.25
CA PRO A 169 -15.30 -3.74 24.04
C PRO A 169 -14.62 -5.04 23.59
N SER A 170 -14.61 -6.04 24.45
CA SER A 170 -14.46 -7.43 24.07
C SER A 170 -15.84 -8.03 23.88
N PHE A 171 -16.11 -8.66 22.73
CA PHE A 171 -17.42 -9.23 22.40
C PHE A 171 -17.30 -10.48 21.52
N ILE A 172 -18.32 -11.34 21.59
CA ILE A 172 -18.37 -12.64 20.90
C ILE A 172 -19.42 -12.68 19.78
N SER A 173 -20.23 -11.63 19.66
CA SER A 173 -21.23 -11.56 18.58
C SER A 173 -21.29 -10.14 18.00
N CYS A 174 -21.61 -10.06 16.72
CA CYS A 174 -21.77 -8.78 16.01
C CYS A 174 -22.80 -7.88 16.70
N LYS A 175 -23.92 -8.44 17.15
CA LYS A 175 -24.97 -7.69 17.85
C LYS A 175 -24.43 -6.97 19.09
N VAL A 176 -23.69 -7.66 19.95
CA VAL A 176 -23.13 -7.07 21.18
C VAL A 176 -22.17 -5.93 20.86
N GLY A 177 -21.32 -6.13 19.82
CA GLY A 177 -20.42 -5.08 19.36
C GLY A 177 -21.17 -3.86 18.85
N ILE A 178 -22.17 -4.03 17.99
CA ILE A 178 -23.00 -2.95 17.46
C ILE A 178 -23.68 -2.17 18.56
N ASP A 179 -24.32 -2.85 19.52
CA ASP A 179 -25.03 -2.22 20.62
C ASP A 179 -24.07 -1.38 21.47
N TRP A 180 -22.85 -1.88 21.71
CA TRP A 180 -21.84 -1.11 22.44
C TRP A 180 -21.39 0.15 21.70
N PHE A 181 -21.05 0.05 20.39
CA PHE A 181 -20.65 1.21 19.59
C PHE A 181 -21.74 2.25 19.45
N LYS A 182 -23.02 1.83 19.38
CA LYS A 182 -24.18 2.74 19.40
C LYS A 182 -24.29 3.48 20.75
N ALA A 183 -24.16 2.76 21.85
CA ALA A 183 -24.24 3.33 23.19
C ALA A 183 -23.12 4.34 23.50
N HIS A 184 -21.96 4.19 22.85
CA HIS A 184 -20.81 5.08 23.02
C HIS A 184 -20.66 6.15 21.93
N ASN A 185 -21.67 6.37 21.09
CA ASN A 185 -21.67 7.34 19.98
C ASN A 185 -20.54 7.12 18.95
N GLN A 186 -20.06 5.90 18.82
CA GLN A 186 -19.00 5.52 17.87
C GLN A 186 -19.57 4.83 16.61
N TRP A 187 -20.86 4.54 16.58
CA TRP A 187 -21.52 3.94 15.42
C TRP A 187 -21.64 4.94 14.27
N LYS A 188 -21.22 4.53 13.07
CA LYS A 188 -21.36 5.28 11.81
C LYS A 188 -22.29 4.54 10.86
N GLY A 189 -23.10 5.29 10.11
CA GLY A 189 -24.00 4.74 9.11
C GLY A 189 -23.32 4.47 7.77
N ARG A 190 -24.09 3.95 6.80
CA ARG A 190 -23.60 3.52 5.47
C ARG A 190 -22.97 4.65 4.62
N SER A 191 -23.21 5.92 4.95
CA SER A 191 -22.57 7.06 4.25
C SER A 191 -21.18 7.40 4.76
N TYR A 192 -20.73 6.78 5.84
CA TYR A 192 -19.39 6.97 6.38
C TYR A 192 -18.35 6.22 5.53
N THR A 193 -17.24 6.87 5.22
CA THR A 193 -16.08 6.23 4.58
C THR A 193 -15.17 5.67 5.66
N PRO A 194 -15.01 4.34 5.77
CA PRO A 194 -14.17 3.73 6.80
C PRO A 194 -12.71 4.18 6.68
N LYS A 195 -12.07 4.31 7.84
CA LYS A 195 -10.62 4.54 7.98
C LYS A 195 -9.93 3.26 8.43
N SER A 196 -8.62 3.22 8.26
CA SER A 196 -7.80 2.10 8.71
C SER A 196 -8.00 1.83 10.22
N GLY A 197 -8.38 0.60 10.55
CA GLY A 197 -8.65 0.16 11.92
C GLY A 197 -10.08 0.36 12.41
N ASP A 198 -10.98 0.87 11.57
CA ASP A 198 -12.39 0.85 11.87
C ASP A 198 -12.94 -0.58 11.81
N TYR A 199 -13.92 -0.88 12.64
CA TYR A 199 -14.65 -2.13 12.58
C TYR A 199 -15.81 -2.01 11.59
N ILE A 200 -15.86 -2.95 10.63
CA ILE A 200 -16.90 -2.99 9.60
C ILE A 200 -17.81 -4.19 9.88
N PHE A 201 -19.09 -3.91 10.07
CA PHE A 201 -20.12 -4.92 10.27
C PHE A 201 -20.84 -5.16 8.94
N PHE A 202 -20.88 -6.40 8.51
CA PHE A 202 -21.49 -6.85 7.26
C PHE A 202 -22.83 -7.54 7.56
N ASP A 203 -23.86 -7.13 6.84
CA ASP A 203 -25.20 -7.71 6.81
C ASP A 203 -25.38 -8.26 5.38
N TRP A 204 -25.11 -9.55 5.21
CA TRP A 204 -25.14 -10.20 3.90
C TRP A 204 -26.55 -10.68 3.52
N GLU A 205 -27.34 -11.01 4.53
CA GLU A 205 -28.76 -11.30 4.38
C GLU A 205 -29.52 -10.05 4.90
N PRO A 206 -30.11 -9.21 4.03
CA PRO A 206 -30.56 -7.86 4.41
C PRO A 206 -31.78 -7.89 5.37
N ASP A 207 -31.60 -8.56 6.51
CA ASP A 207 -32.57 -8.70 7.60
C ASP A 207 -32.33 -7.67 8.74
N GLY A 208 -31.27 -6.86 8.63
CA GLY A 208 -30.87 -5.85 9.60
C GLY A 208 -30.03 -6.41 10.76
N VAL A 209 -29.60 -7.66 10.68
CA VAL A 209 -28.69 -8.31 11.63
C VAL A 209 -27.33 -8.46 10.96
N ALA A 210 -26.26 -8.11 11.65
CA ALA A 210 -24.92 -8.26 11.07
C ALA A 210 -24.44 -9.72 11.24
N ASP A 211 -24.02 -10.31 10.12
CA ASP A 211 -23.53 -11.69 10.01
C ASP A 211 -22.04 -11.79 10.29
N HIS A 212 -21.29 -10.72 10.01
CA HIS A 212 -19.84 -10.72 10.07
C HIS A 212 -19.27 -9.39 10.52
N ILE A 213 -18.04 -9.42 11.05
CA ILE A 213 -17.26 -8.23 11.38
C ILE A 213 -15.82 -8.39 10.90
N GLY A 214 -15.23 -7.28 10.40
CA GLY A 214 -13.82 -7.16 10.02
C GLY A 214 -13.18 -5.88 10.57
N ILE A 215 -11.87 -5.76 10.32
CA ILE A 215 -11.04 -4.58 10.60
C ILE A 215 -10.53 -4.03 9.29
#